data_d4ad52d4dc5d10b7bde1cacc13248573
#
_entry.id   d4ad52d4dc5d10b7bde1cacc13248573
#
_cell.length_a   1.000
_cell.length_b   1.000
_cell.length_c   1.000
_cell.angle_alpha   90.00
_cell.angle_beta   90.00
_cell.angle_gamma   90.00
#
_symmetry.space_group_name_H-M   'P 1'
#
loop_
_entity.id
_entity.type
_entity.pdbx_description
1 polymer ?
#
loop_
_entity_poly.entity_id
_entity_poly.type
_entity_poly.pdbx_seq_one_letter_code
_entity_poly.pdbx_strand_id
1 'polypeptide(L)'
;MKKIYILITLSLMILVSCTEKRLEPITESLGMPTVPTEISVEPVSGGVVISYRVPDVEDILGVKAVYSLADGKQREVISSYYNNQVRIMGYDDMEEHEAVLYTVNRAMELSEPVTVSFTPLESSISKVSKSMKIIRDFGGAQYSWTNDERESITMEMLTNDESGNMVAMKIMTTASKTGTYALRGYDIDPRWFAAVVRDNYGNVSDTIYPRNESGEEMQIAPLYEQKL
;
A
#
# COMPACT_ATOMS: atom_id res chain seq x y z
N MET A 1 44.49 32.58 -18.14
CA MET A 1 44.55 32.21 -16.72
C MET A 1 43.34 32.70 -15.93
N LYS A 2 42.94 34.00 -15.99
CA LYS A 2 41.75 34.50 -15.24
C LYS A 2 40.43 33.74 -15.47
N LYS A 3 40.15 33.28 -16.71
CA LYS A 3 38.91 32.54 -17.04
C LYS A 3 38.88 31.13 -16.41
N ILE A 4 40.03 30.50 -16.18
CA ILE A 4 40.12 29.16 -15.53
C ILE A 4 39.83 29.25 -14.04
N TYR A 5 40.30 30.32 -13.37
CA TYR A 5 40.00 30.54 -11.94
C TYR A 5 38.52 30.84 -11.71
N ILE A 6 37.83 31.53 -12.60
CA ILE A 6 36.40 31.79 -12.53
C ILE A 6 35.59 30.49 -12.68
N LEU A 7 36.03 29.59 -13.58
CA LEU A 7 35.35 28.25 -13.73
C LEU A 7 35.57 27.35 -12.50
N ILE A 8 36.75 27.39 -11.91
CA ILE A 8 37.07 26.61 -10.72
C ILE A 8 36.30 27.12 -9.49
N THR A 9 36.20 28.46 -9.32
CA THR A 9 35.40 29.03 -8.22
C THR A 9 33.91 28.80 -8.39
N LEU A 10 33.40 28.84 -9.63
CA LEU A 10 31.99 28.53 -9.90
C LEU A 10 31.66 27.02 -9.66
N SER A 11 32.59 26.10 -10.01
CA SER A 11 32.47 24.67 -9.73
C SER A 11 32.54 24.34 -8.25
N LEU A 12 33.29 25.10 -7.46
CA LEU A 12 33.42 24.88 -6.00
C LEU A 12 32.18 25.34 -5.23
N MET A 13 31.43 26.33 -5.77
CA MET A 13 30.16 26.78 -5.18
C MET A 13 28.99 25.78 -5.32
N ILE A 14 29.08 24.83 -6.26
CA ILE A 14 28.02 23.81 -6.47
C ILE A 14 28.11 22.67 -5.46
N LEU A 15 29.23 22.53 -4.73
CA LEU A 15 29.41 21.47 -3.72
C LEU A 15 28.87 21.82 -2.33
N VAL A 16 28.31 23.01 -2.13
CA VAL A 16 27.68 23.42 -0.86
C VAL A 16 26.16 23.27 -0.97
N SER A 17 25.68 22.19 -1.57
CA SER A 17 24.27 21.94 -1.72
C SER A 17 23.81 20.85 -0.76
N CYS A 18 22.80 21.17 0.00
CA CYS A 18 22.01 20.32 0.91
C CYS A 18 22.75 19.65 2.06
N THR A 19 23.01 20.43 3.09
CA THR A 19 22.85 19.87 4.42
C THR A 19 21.34 19.71 4.65
N GLU A 20 20.82 18.48 4.57
CA GLU A 20 19.51 18.19 5.12
C GLU A 20 19.52 18.71 6.56
N LYS A 21 18.68 19.69 6.85
CA LYS A 21 18.44 20.11 8.23
C LYS A 21 17.84 18.90 8.92
N ARG A 22 18.65 18.19 9.72
CA ARG A 22 18.10 17.25 10.68
C ARG A 22 17.05 18.01 11.47
N LEU A 23 15.88 17.39 11.65
CA LEU A 23 14.86 17.92 12.54
C LEU A 23 15.52 18.14 13.91
N GLU A 24 15.80 19.39 14.25
CA GLU A 24 16.33 19.73 15.55
C GLU A 24 15.21 19.57 16.58
N PRO A 25 15.52 19.09 17.80
CA PRO A 25 14.55 19.01 18.87
C PRO A 25 13.85 20.35 19.09
N ILE A 26 12.54 20.29 19.35
CA ILE A 26 11.73 21.51 19.54
C ILE A 26 11.97 22.09 20.93
N THR A 27 12.38 21.27 21.88
CA THR A 27 12.63 21.64 23.29
C THR A 27 13.88 20.94 23.81
N GLU A 28 14.41 21.43 24.93
CA GLU A 28 15.41 20.70 25.71
C GLU A 28 14.78 19.44 26.31
N SER A 29 15.58 18.37 26.43
CA SER A 29 15.11 17.10 26.97
C SER A 29 14.71 17.25 28.45
N LEU A 30 13.57 16.69 28.82
CA LEU A 30 13.15 16.49 30.20
C LEU A 30 13.48 15.07 30.70
N GLY A 31 14.23 14.30 29.91
CA GLY A 31 14.62 12.93 30.17
C GLY A 31 13.85 11.91 29.32
N MET A 32 14.26 10.66 29.42
CA MET A 32 13.64 9.56 28.65
C MET A 32 12.14 9.44 29.00
N PRO A 33 11.24 9.45 27.99
CA PRO A 33 9.81 9.31 28.24
C PRO A 33 9.47 7.91 28.75
N THR A 34 8.35 7.80 29.48
CA THR A 34 7.83 6.50 29.92
C THR A 34 7.16 5.75 28.78
N VAL A 35 7.15 4.42 28.87
CA VAL A 35 6.53 3.54 27.86
C VAL A 35 5.02 3.73 27.74
N PRO A 36 4.41 3.44 26.58
CA PRO A 36 2.96 3.37 26.48
C PRO A 36 2.40 2.21 27.31
N THR A 37 1.21 2.40 27.87
CA THR A 37 0.53 1.43 28.75
C THR A 37 -0.85 1.07 28.22
N GLU A 38 -1.54 0.11 28.87
CA GLU A 38 -2.91 -0.29 28.53
C GLU A 38 -3.05 -0.63 27.02
N ILE A 39 -2.08 -1.40 26.51
CA ILE A 39 -2.01 -1.73 25.08
C ILE A 39 -3.08 -2.76 24.73
N SER A 40 -3.88 -2.47 23.72
CA SER A 40 -4.83 -3.42 23.11
C SER A 40 -4.64 -3.47 21.61
N VAL A 41 -4.86 -4.65 21.03
CA VAL A 41 -4.59 -4.99 19.64
C VAL A 41 -5.91 -5.37 18.96
N GLU A 42 -6.26 -4.69 17.90
CA GLU A 42 -7.43 -4.97 17.06
C GLU A 42 -6.98 -5.27 15.63
N PRO A 43 -6.99 -6.55 15.20
CA PRO A 43 -6.69 -6.90 13.81
C PRO A 43 -7.68 -6.28 12.83
N VAL A 44 -7.15 -5.75 11.72
CA VAL A 44 -7.95 -5.21 10.61
C VAL A 44 -7.48 -5.79 9.28
N SER A 45 -8.21 -5.57 8.22
CA SER A 45 -7.86 -6.03 6.87
C SER A 45 -6.48 -5.51 6.47
N GLY A 46 -5.51 -6.43 6.27
CA GLY A 46 -4.14 -6.11 5.92
C GLY A 46 -3.34 -5.35 6.98
N GLY A 47 -3.71 -5.46 8.27
CA GLY A 47 -2.99 -4.77 9.32
C GLY A 47 -3.59 -4.87 10.72
N VAL A 48 -3.29 -3.85 11.54
CA VAL A 48 -3.69 -3.79 12.95
C VAL A 48 -3.92 -2.35 13.39
N VAL A 49 -4.86 -2.14 14.28
CA VAL A 49 -5.00 -0.94 15.10
C VAL A 49 -4.54 -1.27 16.51
N ILE A 50 -3.53 -0.58 17.00
CA ILE A 50 -3.02 -0.72 18.36
C ILE A 50 -3.43 0.49 19.15
N SER A 51 -4.29 0.30 20.13
CA SER A 51 -4.71 1.34 21.08
C SER A 51 -3.84 1.27 22.32
N TYR A 52 -3.55 2.43 22.90
CA TYR A 52 -2.66 2.57 24.06
C TYR A 52 -3.02 3.79 24.87
N ARG A 53 -2.48 3.85 26.08
CA ARG A 53 -2.49 5.05 26.92
C ARG A 53 -1.09 5.61 27.02
N VAL A 54 -0.95 6.89 26.74
CA VAL A 54 0.29 7.66 26.95
C VAL A 54 0.21 8.34 28.30
N PRO A 55 1.29 8.39 29.09
CA PRO A 55 1.33 9.17 30.33
C PRO A 55 1.01 10.64 30.07
N ASP A 56 0.28 11.26 30.99
CA ASP A 56 -0.06 12.68 30.93
C ASP A 56 1.12 13.54 31.34
N VAL A 57 2.04 13.78 30.39
CA VAL A 57 3.26 14.57 30.56
C VAL A 57 3.33 15.60 29.43
N GLU A 58 3.58 16.86 29.77
CA GLU A 58 3.61 17.98 28.80
C GLU A 58 4.62 17.84 27.66
N ASP A 59 5.65 16.99 27.82
CA ASP A 59 6.74 16.81 26.87
C ASP A 59 6.48 15.76 25.79
N ILE A 60 5.39 14.99 25.86
CA ILE A 60 5.14 13.90 24.91
C ILE A 60 4.65 14.44 23.55
N LEU A 61 5.33 14.01 22.48
CA LEU A 61 4.94 14.26 21.08
C LEU A 61 3.92 13.22 20.59
N GLY A 62 4.11 11.96 20.93
CA GLY A 62 3.24 10.87 20.50
C GLY A 62 3.85 9.48 20.70
N VAL A 63 3.30 8.51 19.98
CA VAL A 63 3.80 7.12 19.97
C VAL A 63 4.28 6.76 18.57
N LYS A 64 5.50 6.26 18.49
CA LYS A 64 6.12 5.72 17.28
C LYS A 64 5.98 4.21 17.28
N ALA A 65 5.49 3.64 16.20
CA ALA A 65 5.52 2.20 15.93
C ALA A 65 6.54 1.91 14.83
N VAL A 66 7.38 0.91 15.06
CA VAL A 66 8.38 0.41 14.11
C VAL A 66 8.04 -1.03 13.78
N TYR A 67 7.95 -1.37 12.50
CA TYR A 67 7.54 -2.68 12.02
C TYR A 67 8.20 -3.00 10.67
N SER A 68 8.12 -4.24 10.20
CA SER A 68 8.63 -4.66 8.89
C SER A 68 7.52 -5.25 8.05
N LEU A 69 7.53 -4.97 6.74
CA LEU A 69 6.66 -5.60 5.76
C LEU A 69 7.39 -6.75 5.04
N ALA A 70 6.68 -7.45 4.17
CA ALA A 70 7.20 -8.60 3.43
C ALA A 70 8.44 -8.30 2.57
N ASP A 71 8.64 -7.03 2.18
CA ASP A 71 9.86 -6.59 1.47
C ASP A 71 11.12 -6.55 2.34
N GLY A 72 11.00 -6.89 3.63
CA GLY A 72 12.07 -6.86 4.64
C GLY A 72 12.50 -5.46 5.06
N LYS A 73 11.87 -4.41 4.55
CA LYS A 73 12.19 -3.04 4.94
C LYS A 73 11.45 -2.64 6.20
N GLN A 74 12.20 -2.03 7.09
CA GLN A 74 11.64 -1.44 8.29
C GLN A 74 10.85 -0.18 7.92
N ARG A 75 9.69 -0.06 8.51
CA ARG A 75 8.76 1.06 8.40
C ARG A 75 8.54 1.68 9.76
N GLU A 76 8.17 2.94 9.77
CA GLU A 76 7.77 3.62 10.99
C GLU A 76 6.55 4.50 10.75
N VAL A 77 5.74 4.60 11.77
CA VAL A 77 4.58 5.50 11.81
C VAL A 77 4.54 6.16 13.19
N ILE A 78 4.26 7.45 13.22
CA ILE A 78 4.10 8.21 14.46
C ILE A 78 2.65 8.67 14.55
N SER A 79 2.01 8.33 15.67
CA SER A 79 0.71 8.85 16.05
C SER A 79 0.88 9.95 17.08
N SER A 80 0.19 11.08 16.88
CA SER A 80 0.31 12.23 17.79
C SER A 80 -0.22 11.91 19.19
N TYR A 81 0.21 12.70 20.17
CA TYR A 81 -0.25 12.63 21.55
C TYR A 81 -1.79 12.63 21.72
N TYR A 82 -2.50 13.35 20.86
CA TYR A 82 -3.97 13.46 20.91
C TYR A 82 -4.69 12.23 20.36
N ASN A 83 -3.98 11.29 19.76
CA ASN A 83 -4.53 10.07 19.18
C ASN A 83 -4.03 8.87 19.98
N ASN A 84 -4.92 8.21 20.72
CA ASN A 84 -4.59 7.07 21.58
C ASN A 84 -4.47 5.75 20.81
N GLN A 85 -4.22 5.80 19.50
CA GLN A 85 -4.06 4.62 18.66
C GLN A 85 -3.07 4.86 17.53
N VAL A 86 -2.43 3.79 17.09
CA VAL A 86 -1.61 3.75 15.87
C VAL A 86 -2.13 2.66 14.95
N ARG A 87 -2.22 2.97 13.66
CA ARG A 87 -2.65 2.03 12.62
C ARG A 87 -1.43 1.58 11.81
N ILE A 88 -1.20 0.28 11.75
CA ILE A 88 -0.14 -0.37 10.99
C ILE A 88 -0.80 -1.18 9.87
N MET A 89 -0.38 -0.95 8.63
CA MET A 89 -1.00 -1.52 7.43
C MET A 89 0.08 -2.00 6.45
N GLY A 90 -0.34 -2.82 5.48
CA GLY A 90 0.50 -3.24 4.36
C GLY A 90 0.86 -4.73 4.36
N TYR A 91 0.20 -5.52 5.18
CA TYR A 91 0.35 -6.98 5.20
C TYR A 91 -0.63 -7.63 4.22
N ASP A 92 -0.15 -8.60 3.44
CA ASP A 92 -0.96 -9.39 2.51
C ASP A 92 -1.06 -10.86 2.94
N ASP A 93 -0.62 -11.17 4.14
CA ASP A 93 -0.73 -12.48 4.77
C ASP A 93 -1.58 -12.39 6.05
N MET A 94 -1.82 -13.55 6.68
CA MET A 94 -2.48 -13.70 7.97
C MET A 94 -1.55 -14.41 8.97
N GLU A 95 -0.26 -14.15 8.87
CA GLU A 95 0.76 -14.69 9.79
C GLU A 95 0.94 -13.77 11.00
N GLU A 96 1.61 -14.27 12.03
CA GLU A 96 1.94 -13.47 13.20
C GLU A 96 3.11 -12.54 12.91
N HIS A 97 2.91 -11.25 13.19
CA HIS A 97 3.91 -10.19 13.04
C HIS A 97 4.13 -9.46 14.35
N GLU A 98 5.21 -8.71 14.40
CA GLU A 98 5.57 -7.88 15.55
C GLU A 98 5.74 -6.42 15.15
N ALA A 99 5.36 -5.54 16.06
CA ALA A 99 5.69 -4.11 16.02
C ALA A 99 6.29 -3.68 17.34
N VAL A 100 7.22 -2.73 17.29
CA VAL A 100 7.85 -2.15 18.48
C VAL A 100 7.33 -0.74 18.66
N LEU A 101 6.74 -0.48 19.82
CA LEU A 101 6.20 0.82 20.19
C LEU A 101 7.17 1.59 21.07
N TYR A 102 7.26 2.89 20.84
CA TYR A 102 8.02 3.84 21.64
C TYR A 102 7.15 5.08 21.91
N THR A 103 7.15 5.59 23.12
CA THR A 103 6.74 6.97 23.35
C THR A 103 7.85 7.89 22.85
N VAL A 104 7.49 8.99 22.21
CA VAL A 104 8.42 10.00 21.66
C VAL A 104 8.14 11.32 22.34
N ASN A 105 9.17 11.98 22.91
CA ASN A 105 9.04 13.30 23.45
C ASN A 105 9.37 14.40 22.42
N ARG A 106 9.18 15.67 22.79
CA ARG A 106 9.45 16.81 21.91
C ARG A 106 10.95 17.02 21.62
N ALA A 107 11.84 16.44 22.43
CA ALA A 107 13.26 16.36 22.18
C ALA A 107 13.65 15.20 21.25
N MET A 108 12.66 14.46 20.69
CA MET A 108 12.84 13.30 19.82
C MET A 108 13.53 12.10 20.50
N GLU A 109 13.52 12.06 21.82
CA GLU A 109 14.00 10.90 22.58
C GLU A 109 12.92 9.84 22.64
N LEU A 110 13.33 8.57 22.63
CA LEU A 110 12.46 7.41 22.66
C LEU A 110 12.41 6.79 24.06
N SER A 111 11.27 6.25 24.44
CA SER A 111 11.14 5.39 25.62
C SER A 111 11.87 4.06 25.41
N GLU A 112 11.92 3.23 26.45
CA GLU A 112 12.19 1.80 26.29
C GLU A 112 11.19 1.18 25.30
N PRO A 113 11.61 0.14 24.53
CA PRO A 113 10.75 -0.53 23.55
C PRO A 113 9.65 -1.37 24.21
N VAL A 114 8.48 -1.39 23.59
CA VAL A 114 7.39 -2.33 23.93
C VAL A 114 7.03 -3.10 22.68
N THR A 115 7.32 -4.41 22.67
CA THR A 115 6.99 -5.30 21.54
C THR A 115 5.53 -5.75 21.64
N VAL A 116 4.83 -5.73 20.52
CA VAL A 116 3.43 -6.12 20.39
C VAL A 116 3.31 -7.07 19.20
N SER A 117 2.78 -8.28 19.45
CA SER A 117 2.46 -9.26 18.40
C SER A 117 1.02 -9.10 17.94
N PHE A 118 0.79 -9.35 16.65
CA PHE A 118 -0.55 -9.31 16.03
C PHE A 118 -0.61 -10.19 14.78
N THR A 119 -1.82 -10.60 14.43
CA THR A 119 -2.10 -11.33 13.18
C THR A 119 -3.11 -10.51 12.37
N PRO A 120 -2.73 -10.00 11.18
CA PRO A 120 -3.64 -9.25 10.31
C PRO A 120 -4.83 -10.09 9.86
N LEU A 121 -5.96 -9.44 9.56
CA LEU A 121 -7.02 -10.09 8.82
C LEU A 121 -6.68 -10.08 7.31
N GLU A 122 -7.37 -10.92 6.54
CA GLU A 122 -7.22 -10.99 5.08
C GLU A 122 -7.18 -9.60 4.45
N SER A 123 -6.19 -9.36 3.58
CA SER A 123 -5.94 -8.06 2.96
C SER A 123 -7.06 -7.63 2.00
N SER A 124 -7.15 -6.33 1.75
CA SER A 124 -8.11 -5.78 0.78
C SER A 124 -7.82 -6.26 -0.63
N ILE A 125 -6.53 -6.40 -1.04
CA ILE A 125 -6.20 -6.89 -2.40
C ILE A 125 -6.58 -8.35 -2.56
N SER A 126 -6.39 -9.20 -1.55
CA SER A 126 -6.84 -10.60 -1.56
C SER A 126 -8.36 -10.68 -1.72
N LYS A 127 -9.12 -9.94 -0.91
CA LYS A 127 -10.60 -9.88 -0.99
C LYS A 127 -11.08 -9.39 -2.37
N VAL A 128 -10.49 -8.30 -2.88
CA VAL A 128 -10.84 -7.75 -4.20
C VAL A 128 -10.51 -8.74 -5.30
N SER A 129 -9.34 -9.37 -5.26
CA SER A 129 -8.92 -10.38 -6.24
C SER A 129 -9.90 -11.56 -6.30
N LYS A 130 -10.33 -12.06 -5.14
CA LYS A 130 -11.31 -13.14 -5.04
C LYS A 130 -12.70 -12.74 -5.53
N SER A 131 -13.06 -11.46 -5.40
CA SER A 131 -14.34 -10.92 -5.86
C SER A 131 -14.36 -10.60 -7.35
N MET A 132 -13.18 -10.49 -7.99
CA MET A 132 -13.04 -10.10 -9.39
C MET A 132 -13.70 -11.10 -10.31
N LYS A 133 -14.57 -10.60 -11.18
CA LYS A 133 -15.19 -11.36 -12.26
C LYS A 133 -14.85 -10.72 -13.60
N ILE A 134 -14.41 -11.54 -14.53
CA ILE A 134 -14.10 -11.16 -15.89
C ILE A 134 -15.00 -11.98 -16.81
N ILE A 135 -15.91 -11.31 -17.48
CA ILE A 135 -16.89 -11.96 -18.36
C ILE A 135 -16.84 -11.34 -19.74
N ARG A 136 -17.33 -12.08 -20.76
CA ARG A 136 -17.46 -11.56 -22.12
C ARG A 136 -18.44 -10.38 -22.18
N ASP A 137 -18.08 -9.37 -22.96
CA ASP A 137 -18.90 -8.20 -23.25
C ASP A 137 -18.80 -7.85 -24.73
N PHE A 138 -19.61 -6.92 -25.21
CA PHE A 138 -19.57 -6.44 -26.58
C PHE A 138 -18.24 -5.81 -26.94
N GLY A 139 -17.54 -6.42 -27.91
CA GLY A 139 -16.21 -6.02 -28.35
C GLY A 139 -15.10 -6.19 -27.32
N GLY A 140 -15.29 -7.05 -26.29
CA GLY A 140 -14.25 -7.27 -25.29
C GLY A 140 -14.68 -8.02 -24.05
N ALA A 141 -14.22 -7.56 -22.89
CA ALA A 141 -14.52 -8.14 -21.58
C ALA A 141 -14.96 -7.06 -20.57
N GLN A 142 -15.90 -7.43 -19.71
CA GLN A 142 -16.31 -6.64 -18.55
C GLN A 142 -15.65 -7.21 -17.30
N TYR A 143 -15.05 -6.30 -16.52
CA TYR A 143 -14.47 -6.54 -15.22
C TYR A 143 -15.42 -6.00 -14.16
N SER A 144 -15.66 -6.75 -13.10
CA SER A 144 -16.42 -6.29 -11.94
C SER A 144 -15.78 -6.76 -10.65
N TRP A 145 -15.87 -5.95 -9.59
CA TRP A 145 -15.21 -6.21 -8.29
C TRP A 145 -15.97 -5.59 -7.14
N THR A 146 -15.65 -6.08 -5.95
CA THR A 146 -16.09 -5.55 -4.66
C THR A 146 -14.87 -5.20 -3.80
N ASN A 147 -14.89 -4.02 -3.20
CA ASN A 147 -13.86 -3.48 -2.30
C ASN A 147 -14.56 -2.96 -1.04
N ASP A 148 -14.95 -3.88 -0.16
CA ASP A 148 -15.76 -3.57 1.03
C ASP A 148 -15.05 -2.62 1.98
N GLU A 149 -13.75 -2.72 2.10
CA GLU A 149 -12.91 -1.89 2.96
C GLU A 149 -12.70 -0.48 2.40
N ARG A 150 -13.01 -0.26 1.12
CA ARG A 150 -12.78 1.01 0.41
C ARG A 150 -11.31 1.49 0.48
N GLU A 151 -10.39 0.55 0.58
CA GLU A 151 -8.97 0.86 0.48
C GLU A 151 -8.61 1.29 -0.95
N SER A 152 -7.61 2.16 -1.06
CA SER A 152 -7.12 2.60 -2.37
C SER A 152 -6.36 1.46 -3.05
N ILE A 153 -6.94 0.92 -4.11
CA ILE A 153 -6.36 -0.17 -4.92
C ILE A 153 -6.12 0.29 -6.35
N THR A 154 -5.08 -0.20 -6.97
CA THR A 154 -4.79 -0.03 -8.39
C THR A 154 -5.02 -1.36 -9.10
N MET A 155 -5.83 -1.33 -10.15
CA MET A 155 -6.13 -2.48 -11.00
C MET A 155 -5.51 -2.29 -12.38
N GLU A 156 -4.82 -3.30 -12.86
CA GLU A 156 -4.31 -3.41 -14.21
C GLU A 156 -5.18 -4.42 -14.97
N MET A 157 -5.83 -3.99 -16.04
CA MET A 157 -6.61 -4.84 -16.93
C MET A 157 -5.78 -5.19 -18.15
N LEU A 158 -5.53 -6.47 -18.34
CA LEU A 158 -4.58 -6.98 -19.30
C LEU A 158 -5.30 -7.77 -20.41
N THR A 159 -4.64 -7.82 -21.56
CA THR A 159 -4.94 -8.78 -22.64
C THR A 159 -3.64 -9.18 -23.33
N ASN A 160 -3.66 -10.28 -24.08
CA ASN A 160 -2.50 -10.68 -24.85
C ASN A 160 -2.30 -9.82 -26.10
N ASP A 161 -1.06 -9.48 -26.40
CA ASP A 161 -0.63 -8.88 -27.67
C ASP A 161 -0.53 -9.93 -28.80
N GLU A 162 -0.11 -9.51 -29.98
CA GLU A 162 0.10 -10.40 -31.15
C GLU A 162 1.18 -11.46 -30.91
N SER A 163 2.11 -11.23 -30.00
CA SER A 163 3.16 -12.14 -29.61
C SER A 163 2.74 -13.10 -28.48
N GLY A 164 1.52 -12.93 -27.94
CA GLY A 164 0.99 -13.73 -26.84
C GLY A 164 1.36 -13.21 -25.44
N ASN A 165 2.07 -12.08 -25.32
CA ASN A 165 2.42 -11.53 -24.01
C ASN A 165 1.23 -10.77 -23.41
N MET A 166 1.03 -10.91 -22.09
CA MET A 166 0.01 -10.15 -21.38
C MET A 166 0.48 -8.71 -21.17
N VAL A 167 -0.28 -7.75 -21.71
CA VAL A 167 0.02 -6.32 -21.62
C VAL A 167 -1.14 -5.56 -20.96
N ALA A 168 -0.80 -4.58 -20.13
CA ALA A 168 -1.78 -3.74 -19.46
C ALA A 168 -2.39 -2.73 -20.46
N MET A 169 -3.67 -2.87 -20.72
CA MET A 169 -4.44 -1.98 -21.60
C MET A 169 -5.10 -0.85 -20.84
N LYS A 170 -5.39 -1.07 -19.56
CA LYS A 170 -5.97 -0.06 -18.67
C LYS A 170 -5.42 -0.23 -17.28
N ILE A 171 -5.00 0.88 -16.70
CA ILE A 171 -4.63 0.98 -15.29
C ILE A 171 -5.58 2.00 -14.66
N MET A 172 -6.14 1.66 -13.50
CA MET A 172 -7.02 2.55 -12.76
C MET A 172 -6.89 2.35 -11.26
N THR A 173 -6.92 3.45 -10.52
CA THR A 173 -6.93 3.45 -9.07
C THR A 173 -8.33 3.82 -8.57
N THR A 174 -8.83 3.13 -7.57
CA THR A 174 -10.15 3.35 -6.99
C THR A 174 -10.22 2.95 -5.52
N ALA A 175 -11.08 3.64 -4.76
CA ALA A 175 -11.52 3.28 -3.42
C ALA A 175 -13.04 3.03 -3.37
N SER A 176 -13.68 2.89 -4.52
CA SER A 176 -15.12 2.62 -4.62
C SER A 176 -15.44 1.23 -4.09
N LYS A 177 -16.52 1.11 -3.31
CA LYS A 177 -16.96 -0.16 -2.74
C LYS A 177 -17.21 -1.25 -3.78
N THR A 178 -17.79 -0.88 -4.91
CA THR A 178 -18.01 -1.75 -6.07
C THR A 178 -17.66 -1.02 -7.35
N GLY A 179 -17.34 -1.74 -8.38
CA GLY A 179 -17.11 -1.13 -9.68
C GLY A 179 -17.23 -2.13 -10.82
N THR A 180 -17.41 -1.56 -12.00
CA THR A 180 -17.35 -2.28 -13.27
C THR A 180 -16.56 -1.48 -14.28
N TYR A 181 -15.88 -2.16 -15.17
CA TYR A 181 -15.19 -1.55 -16.30
C TYR A 181 -15.25 -2.48 -17.52
N ALA A 182 -15.54 -1.94 -18.69
CA ALA A 182 -15.55 -2.69 -19.94
C ALA A 182 -14.33 -2.33 -20.79
N LEU A 183 -13.46 -3.29 -21.02
CA LEU A 183 -12.34 -3.17 -21.94
C LEU A 183 -12.81 -3.62 -23.32
N ARG A 184 -12.83 -2.69 -24.29
CA ARG A 184 -13.43 -2.88 -25.61
C ARG A 184 -12.44 -2.55 -26.72
N GLY A 185 -12.81 -2.90 -27.96
CA GLY A 185 -12.00 -2.63 -29.16
C GLY A 185 -11.38 -3.88 -29.74
N TYR A 186 -11.89 -5.05 -29.40
CA TYR A 186 -11.42 -6.35 -29.87
C TYR A 186 -12.48 -7.02 -30.74
N ASP A 187 -12.04 -7.84 -31.67
CA ASP A 187 -12.84 -8.68 -32.54
C ASP A 187 -13.37 -9.93 -31.82
N ILE A 188 -14.07 -10.80 -32.54
CA ILE A 188 -14.73 -11.99 -31.98
C ILE A 188 -13.78 -13.14 -31.63
N ASP A 189 -12.51 -13.04 -31.99
CA ASP A 189 -11.56 -14.12 -31.77
C ASP A 189 -11.28 -14.29 -30.27
N PRO A 190 -11.25 -15.54 -29.78
CA PRO A 190 -10.91 -15.84 -28.40
C PRO A 190 -9.54 -15.31 -28.04
N ARG A 191 -9.47 -14.61 -26.89
CA ARG A 191 -8.22 -14.07 -26.36
C ARG A 191 -8.19 -14.08 -24.85
N TRP A 192 -6.99 -13.95 -24.30
CA TRP A 192 -6.82 -13.81 -22.87
C TRP A 192 -7.16 -12.39 -22.42
N PHE A 193 -8.03 -12.30 -21.42
CA PHE A 193 -8.23 -11.13 -20.60
C PHE A 193 -7.83 -11.48 -19.17
N ALA A 194 -7.21 -10.55 -18.47
CA ALA A 194 -6.80 -10.78 -17.09
C ALA A 194 -6.82 -9.48 -16.29
N ALA A 195 -6.68 -9.60 -14.98
CA ALA A 195 -6.50 -8.47 -14.08
C ALA A 195 -5.40 -8.76 -13.06
N VAL A 196 -4.74 -7.70 -12.60
CA VAL A 196 -3.85 -7.68 -11.44
C VAL A 196 -4.28 -6.56 -10.52
N VAL A 197 -4.31 -6.81 -9.23
CA VAL A 197 -4.65 -5.82 -8.19
C VAL A 197 -3.41 -5.50 -7.38
N ARG A 198 -3.19 -4.22 -7.09
CA ARG A 198 -2.07 -3.71 -6.29
C ARG A 198 -2.58 -2.77 -5.21
N ASP A 199 -1.89 -2.74 -4.09
CA ASP A 199 -2.08 -1.72 -3.06
C ASP A 199 -0.99 -0.64 -3.10
N ASN A 200 -1.04 0.29 -2.14
CA ASN A 200 -0.04 1.35 -1.99
C ASN A 200 1.19 0.92 -1.16
N TYR A 201 1.20 -0.32 -0.66
CA TYR A 201 2.28 -0.85 0.18
C TYR A 201 3.28 -1.69 -0.62
N GLY A 202 2.95 -1.99 -1.90
CA GLY A 202 3.78 -2.77 -2.81
C GLY A 202 3.32 -4.21 -2.97
N ASN A 203 2.21 -4.60 -2.35
CA ASN A 203 1.62 -5.91 -2.54
C ASN A 203 0.93 -6.00 -3.90
N VAL A 204 0.97 -7.19 -4.50
CA VAL A 204 0.47 -7.48 -5.84
C VAL A 204 -0.23 -8.82 -5.82
N SER A 205 -1.46 -8.87 -6.30
CA SER A 205 -2.18 -10.14 -6.43
C SER A 205 -1.57 -11.05 -7.50
N ASP A 206 -1.90 -12.32 -7.44
CA ASP A 206 -1.77 -13.20 -8.60
C ASP A 206 -2.59 -12.63 -9.78
N THR A 207 -2.20 -13.04 -11.01
CA THR A 207 -2.96 -12.68 -12.20
C THR A 207 -4.30 -13.42 -12.20
N ILE A 208 -5.37 -12.68 -12.32
CA ILE A 208 -6.75 -13.18 -12.28
C ILE A 208 -7.24 -13.36 -13.70
N TYR A 209 -7.59 -14.58 -14.06
CA TYR A 209 -8.17 -14.93 -15.36
C TYR A 209 -9.66 -15.24 -15.25
N PRO A 210 -10.43 -15.09 -16.34
CA PRO A 210 -11.80 -15.63 -16.40
C PRO A 210 -11.76 -17.15 -16.25
N ARG A 211 -12.77 -17.69 -15.57
CA ARG A 211 -12.88 -19.13 -15.32
C ARG A 211 -14.19 -19.68 -15.86
N ASN A 212 -14.14 -20.91 -16.35
CA ASN A 212 -15.32 -21.67 -16.75
C ASN A 212 -16.07 -22.22 -15.51
N GLU A 213 -17.18 -22.92 -15.74
CA GLU A 213 -17.99 -23.54 -14.68
C GLU A 213 -17.22 -24.60 -13.87
N SER A 214 -16.19 -25.20 -14.46
CA SER A 214 -15.29 -26.15 -13.79
C SER A 214 -14.17 -25.49 -13.00
N GLY A 215 -14.06 -24.14 -13.03
CA GLY A 215 -13.02 -23.36 -12.34
C GLY A 215 -11.71 -23.25 -13.09
N GLU A 216 -11.62 -23.73 -14.33
CA GLU A 216 -10.41 -23.65 -15.17
C GLU A 216 -10.33 -22.29 -15.86
N GLU A 217 -9.11 -21.78 -16.00
CA GLU A 217 -8.85 -20.54 -16.74
C GLU A 217 -9.17 -20.67 -18.21
N MET A 218 -9.78 -19.65 -18.79
CA MET A 218 -10.24 -19.68 -20.16
C MET A 218 -10.03 -18.36 -20.91
N GLN A 219 -9.91 -18.46 -22.23
CA GLN A 219 -10.01 -17.31 -23.11
C GLN A 219 -11.47 -16.86 -23.25
N ILE A 220 -11.67 -15.58 -23.50
CA ILE A 220 -12.99 -15.00 -23.81
C ILE A 220 -13.07 -14.66 -25.29
N ALA A 221 -14.13 -15.11 -25.95
CA ALA A 221 -14.58 -14.59 -27.24
C ALA A 221 -15.53 -13.42 -27.02
N PRO A 222 -15.16 -12.18 -27.41
CA PRO A 222 -16.05 -11.03 -27.29
C PRO A 222 -17.41 -11.21 -27.99
N LEU A 223 -18.42 -10.56 -27.45
CA LEU A 223 -19.75 -10.54 -28.10
C LEU A 223 -19.75 -9.50 -29.22
N TYR A 224 -20.52 -9.79 -30.26
CA TYR A 224 -20.82 -8.86 -31.36
C TYR A 224 -22.31 -8.79 -31.61
N GLU A 225 -22.82 -7.60 -31.84
CA GLU A 225 -24.17 -7.46 -32.44
C GLU A 225 -24.13 -7.92 -33.88
N GLN A 226 -24.90 -8.95 -34.21
CA GLN A 226 -25.23 -9.19 -35.61
C GLN A 226 -26.13 -8.02 -36.06
N LYS A 227 -25.60 -7.16 -36.94
CA LYS A 227 -26.48 -6.25 -37.69
C LYS A 227 -27.38 -7.13 -38.58
N LEU A 228 -28.65 -7.23 -38.18
CA LEU A 228 -29.72 -7.77 -39.03
C LEU A 228 -29.93 -6.87 -40.24
#